data_bf01a50ffcad1216852ea13040775cd6
#
_entry.id   bf01a50ffcad1216852ea13040775cd6
#
_cell.length_a   1.000
_cell.length_b   1.000
_cell.length_c   1.000
_cell.angle_alpha   90.00
_cell.angle_beta   90.00
_cell.angle_gamma   90.00
#
_symmetry.space_group_name_H-M   'P 1'
#
loop_
_entity.id
_entity.type
_entity.pdbx_description
1 polymer ?
#
loop_
_entity_poly.entity_id
_entity_poly.type
_entity_poly.pdbx_seq_one_letter_code
_entity_poly.pdbx_strand_id
1 'polypeptide(L)'
;MLAGGQAMAGDLLQWQTNSLTYLYGKDFQVNPRIQQTVTFEHADGWKYGDNFFFIDKIFYNGKEDAFAGENTHYGELSPRLSFNKIFDQKFEFGPIKDVLLAMTYEFGEDDTESYLIGPGFDLAIPGFDYFQLNFYNRHTEGDRPGDDVWQITPAWSYTIPVGGSDVLIDGFMDWVVDNDVNSKGEYHANLHFNPQVKYDLGKALHFGEKQLYVGVEYDYWKNKYGIEDSQGFKTDQSVTSFLVKVHF
;
A
#
# COMPACT_ATOMS: atom_id res chain seq x y z
N MET A 1 35.27 12.95 -21.88
CA MET A 1 35.60 12.23 -20.65
C MET A 1 34.49 12.46 -19.62
N LEU A 2 33.45 11.61 -19.62
CA LEU A 2 32.40 11.54 -18.61
C LEU A 2 32.05 10.08 -18.40
N ALA A 3 32.93 9.34 -17.75
CA ALA A 3 32.79 7.91 -17.43
C ALA A 3 32.79 7.66 -15.91
N GLY A 4 32.26 8.58 -15.11
CA GLY A 4 32.31 8.48 -13.64
C GLY A 4 30.94 8.30 -12.93
N GLY A 5 29.82 8.35 -13.66
CA GLY A 5 28.50 8.38 -13.01
C GLY A 5 27.78 7.03 -12.88
N GLN A 6 28.15 6.02 -13.67
CA GLN A 6 27.39 4.74 -13.68
C GLN A 6 27.83 3.74 -12.60
N ALA A 7 29.07 3.79 -12.13
CA ALA A 7 29.55 2.89 -11.07
C ALA A 7 28.96 3.22 -9.67
N MET A 8 28.63 4.47 -9.42
CA MET A 8 28.07 4.91 -8.12
C MET A 8 26.57 4.58 -7.98
N ALA A 9 25.81 4.53 -9.08
CA ALA A 9 24.40 4.18 -9.04
C ALA A 9 24.17 2.67 -8.79
N GLY A 10 25.07 1.80 -9.31
CA GLY A 10 24.98 0.35 -9.12
C GLY A 10 25.30 -0.12 -7.70
N ASP A 11 26.08 0.63 -6.94
CA ASP A 11 26.37 0.29 -5.53
C ASP A 11 25.29 0.79 -4.56
N LEU A 12 24.46 1.73 -4.96
CA LEU A 12 23.42 2.30 -4.13
C LEU A 12 22.11 1.53 -4.27
N LEU A 13 21.65 1.27 -5.49
CA LEU A 13 20.44 0.52 -5.80
C LEU A 13 20.77 -0.97 -5.92
N GLN A 14 20.08 -1.82 -5.15
CA GLN A 14 20.27 -3.28 -5.12
C GLN A 14 19.29 -4.04 -6.01
N TRP A 15 18.05 -3.60 -6.03
CA TRP A 15 16.98 -4.14 -6.87
C TRP A 15 15.87 -3.11 -7.04
N GLN A 16 15.08 -3.25 -8.10
CA GLN A 16 13.86 -2.48 -8.31
C GLN A 16 12.85 -3.27 -9.12
N THR A 17 11.58 -2.91 -8.97
CA THR A 17 10.47 -3.43 -9.77
C THR A 17 9.44 -2.34 -10.00
N ASN A 18 8.81 -2.36 -11.16
CA ASN A 18 7.69 -1.49 -11.49
C ASN A 18 6.50 -2.33 -11.91
N SER A 19 5.30 -1.85 -11.63
CA SER A 19 4.09 -2.48 -12.12
C SER A 19 3.01 -1.48 -12.48
N LEU A 20 2.11 -1.93 -13.34
CA LEU A 20 0.87 -1.24 -13.67
C LEU A 20 -0.28 -2.20 -13.43
N THR A 21 -1.25 -1.76 -12.61
CA THR A 21 -2.43 -2.53 -12.26
C THR A 21 -3.68 -1.83 -12.78
N TYR A 22 -4.61 -2.58 -13.37
CA TYR A 22 -5.96 -2.13 -13.65
C TYR A 22 -6.93 -2.88 -12.74
N LEU A 23 -7.83 -2.14 -12.09
CA LEU A 23 -8.88 -2.64 -11.21
C LEU A 23 -10.25 -2.18 -11.72
N TYR A 24 -11.25 -3.06 -11.56
CA TYR A 24 -12.65 -2.73 -11.76
C TYR A 24 -13.48 -3.31 -10.63
N GLY A 25 -14.16 -2.44 -9.89
CA GLY A 25 -14.99 -2.81 -8.74
C GLY A 25 -16.32 -2.07 -8.69
N LYS A 26 -17.24 -2.62 -7.89
CA LYS A 26 -18.59 -2.08 -7.66
C LYS A 26 -18.92 -2.12 -6.17
N ASP A 27 -19.87 -1.26 -5.79
CA ASP A 27 -20.40 -1.15 -4.45
C ASP A 27 -19.46 -0.48 -3.43
N PHE A 28 -18.57 0.38 -3.93
CA PHE A 28 -17.79 1.28 -3.08
C PHE A 28 -18.70 2.17 -2.23
N GLN A 29 -18.23 2.51 -1.03
CA GLN A 29 -18.89 3.40 -0.10
C GLN A 29 -18.12 4.73 0.00
N VAL A 30 -18.81 5.80 0.44
CA VAL A 30 -18.32 7.17 0.52
C VAL A 30 -18.16 7.79 -0.87
N ASN A 31 -17.35 7.22 -1.73
CA ASN A 31 -17.15 7.62 -3.13
C ASN A 31 -18.16 6.94 -4.08
N PRO A 32 -18.24 7.34 -5.36
CA PRO A 32 -19.13 6.70 -6.34
C PRO A 32 -18.96 5.19 -6.42
N ARG A 33 -20.09 4.48 -6.51
CA ARG A 33 -20.19 3.03 -6.31
C ARG A 33 -19.46 2.17 -7.33
N ILE A 34 -19.18 2.67 -8.53
CA ILE A 34 -18.49 1.93 -9.60
C ILE A 34 -17.22 2.67 -9.94
N GLN A 35 -16.09 1.99 -9.76
CA GLN A 35 -14.78 2.60 -9.97
C GLN A 35 -13.90 1.74 -10.88
N GLN A 36 -13.08 2.41 -11.66
CA GLN A 36 -11.94 1.85 -12.36
C GLN A 36 -10.69 2.52 -11.82
N THR A 37 -9.71 1.74 -11.43
CA THR A 37 -8.46 2.28 -10.91
C THR A 37 -7.31 1.81 -11.80
N VAL A 38 -6.41 2.73 -12.11
CA VAL A 38 -5.10 2.43 -12.70
C VAL A 38 -4.06 2.79 -11.67
N THR A 39 -3.33 1.78 -11.17
CA THR A 39 -2.27 1.94 -10.18
C THR A 39 -0.92 1.78 -10.85
N PHE A 40 -0.03 2.74 -10.69
CA PHE A 40 1.40 2.55 -10.91
C PHE A 40 2.08 2.28 -9.56
N GLU A 41 2.94 1.27 -9.50
CA GLU A 41 3.74 0.97 -8.31
C GLU A 41 5.22 0.88 -8.67
N HIS A 42 6.05 1.33 -7.76
CA HIS A 42 7.50 1.18 -7.77
C HIS A 42 7.94 0.65 -6.40
N ALA A 43 8.79 -0.36 -6.42
CA ALA A 43 9.48 -0.81 -5.21
C ALA A 43 10.96 -0.98 -5.50
N ASP A 44 11.80 -0.59 -4.56
CA ASP A 44 13.23 -0.78 -4.65
C ASP A 44 13.85 -1.13 -3.30
N GLY A 45 15.01 -1.79 -3.38
CA GLY A 45 15.90 -1.96 -2.23
C GLY A 45 17.24 -1.29 -2.51
N TRP A 46 17.74 -0.53 -1.55
CA TRP A 46 18.98 0.21 -1.67
C TRP A 46 19.89 0.00 -0.47
N LYS A 47 21.05 0.60 -0.51
CA LYS A 47 22.13 0.40 0.47
C LYS A 47 21.72 0.61 1.92
N TYR A 48 20.72 1.45 2.19
CA TYR A 48 20.33 1.82 3.55
C TYR A 48 18.88 1.44 3.92
N GLY A 49 18.14 0.81 3.01
CA GLY A 49 16.76 0.47 3.26
C GLY A 49 16.01 -0.03 2.03
N ASP A 50 14.77 0.34 1.95
CA ASP A 50 13.88 0.13 0.82
C ASP A 50 12.90 1.29 0.66
N ASN A 51 12.29 1.38 -0.53
CA ASN A 51 11.23 2.34 -0.82
C ASN A 51 10.07 1.61 -1.47
N PHE A 52 8.88 2.05 -1.17
CA PHE A 52 7.67 1.72 -1.90
C PHE A 52 6.96 3.01 -2.29
N PHE A 53 6.51 3.06 -3.52
CA PHE A 53 5.73 4.18 -4.06
C PHE A 53 4.58 3.63 -4.86
N PHE A 54 3.39 4.21 -4.70
CA PHE A 54 2.30 4.00 -5.64
C PHE A 54 1.50 5.26 -5.89
N ILE A 55 0.82 5.27 -7.02
CA ILE A 55 -0.18 6.27 -7.34
C ILE A 55 -1.37 5.61 -8.05
N ASP A 56 -2.54 5.87 -7.52
CA ASP A 56 -3.83 5.48 -8.08
C ASP A 56 -4.43 6.62 -8.88
N LYS A 57 -4.89 6.34 -10.09
CA LYS A 57 -5.82 7.18 -10.81
C LYS A 57 -7.17 6.47 -10.86
N ILE A 58 -8.16 7.04 -10.17
CA ILE A 58 -9.49 6.46 -9.98
C ILE A 58 -10.49 7.20 -10.87
N PHE A 59 -11.24 6.45 -11.67
CA PHE A 59 -12.30 6.95 -12.55
C PHE A 59 -13.66 6.50 -12.03
N TYR A 60 -14.58 7.43 -11.88
CA TYR A 60 -15.94 7.20 -11.43
C TYR A 60 -16.87 7.00 -12.62
N ASN A 61 -17.41 5.80 -12.81
CA ASN A 61 -18.20 5.45 -13.99
C ASN A 61 -19.54 6.20 -14.08
N GLY A 62 -19.55 7.34 -14.77
CA GLY A 62 -20.75 8.10 -15.13
C GLY A 62 -21.44 8.78 -13.95
N LYS A 63 -20.75 8.95 -12.82
CA LYS A 63 -21.19 9.77 -11.70
C LYS A 63 -20.04 10.63 -11.23
N GLU A 64 -20.32 11.85 -10.91
CA GLU A 64 -19.40 12.75 -10.25
C GLU A 64 -19.42 12.48 -8.75
N ASP A 65 -18.24 12.46 -8.13
CA ASP A 65 -18.11 12.61 -6.69
C ASP A 65 -18.39 14.08 -6.33
N ALA A 66 -18.98 14.31 -5.17
CA ALA A 66 -19.34 15.68 -4.75
C ALA A 66 -18.11 16.57 -4.53
N PHE A 67 -16.94 15.97 -4.31
CA PHE A 67 -15.69 16.67 -4.00
C PHE A 67 -14.64 16.49 -5.12
N ALA A 68 -14.52 15.29 -5.67
CA ALA A 68 -13.45 14.91 -6.61
C ALA A 68 -13.89 14.90 -8.11
N GLY A 69 -15.16 15.24 -8.44
CA GLY A 69 -15.66 15.23 -9.80
C GLY A 69 -15.72 13.82 -10.43
N GLU A 70 -15.33 13.69 -11.72
CA GLU A 70 -15.42 12.43 -12.46
C GLU A 70 -14.28 11.45 -12.16
N ASN A 71 -13.24 11.89 -11.52
CA ASN A 71 -12.04 11.09 -11.19
C ASN A 71 -11.24 11.74 -10.06
N THR A 72 -10.39 10.95 -9.42
CA THR A 72 -9.47 11.42 -8.38
C THR A 72 -8.13 10.72 -8.50
N HIS A 73 -7.18 11.12 -7.65
CA HIS A 73 -5.93 10.40 -7.47
C HIS A 73 -5.56 10.32 -5.98
N TYR A 74 -4.83 9.27 -5.64
CA TYR A 74 -4.23 9.06 -4.33
C TYR A 74 -2.90 8.36 -4.50
N GLY A 75 -1.94 8.62 -3.66
CA GLY A 75 -0.66 7.94 -3.71
C GLY A 75 0.11 8.03 -2.41
N GLU A 76 1.13 7.19 -2.31
CA GLU A 76 2.01 7.13 -1.17
C GLU A 76 3.47 6.98 -1.60
N LEU A 77 4.36 7.60 -0.83
CA LEU A 77 5.79 7.37 -0.86
C LEU A 77 6.23 6.87 0.53
N SER A 78 6.69 5.63 0.61
CA SER A 78 6.96 4.93 1.87
C SER A 78 8.39 4.44 1.95
N PRO A 79 9.37 5.33 2.26
CA PRO A 79 10.75 4.93 2.49
C PRO A 79 10.92 4.31 3.88
N ARG A 80 11.77 3.25 3.96
CA ARG A 80 12.16 2.64 5.23
C ARG A 80 13.69 2.58 5.35
N LEU A 81 14.22 2.98 6.48
CA LEU A 81 15.65 2.98 6.79
C LEU A 81 16.00 1.78 7.68
N SER A 82 16.80 0.86 7.17
CA SER A 82 17.24 -0.37 7.85
C SER A 82 18.37 -0.10 8.81
N PHE A 83 18.22 -0.45 10.07
CA PHE A 83 19.29 -0.34 11.06
C PHE A 83 20.37 -1.39 10.82
N ASN A 84 20.00 -2.59 10.36
CA ASN A 84 21.00 -3.60 9.98
C ASN A 84 21.96 -3.06 8.91
N LYS A 85 21.41 -2.44 7.86
CA LYS A 85 22.19 -1.91 6.75
C LYS A 85 23.00 -0.67 7.12
N ILE A 86 22.42 0.24 7.92
CA ILE A 86 23.06 1.52 8.30
C ILE A 86 24.25 1.29 9.25
N PHE A 87 24.07 0.41 10.23
CA PHE A 87 25.07 0.16 11.27
C PHE A 87 26.00 -1.02 10.95
N ASP A 88 25.77 -1.73 9.84
CA ASP A 88 26.47 -2.97 9.47
C ASP A 88 26.43 -4.00 10.62
N GLN A 89 25.27 -4.13 11.26
CA GLN A 89 25.04 -5.00 12.40
C GLN A 89 23.70 -5.71 12.26
N LYS A 90 23.55 -6.85 12.92
CA LYS A 90 22.30 -7.61 12.92
C LYS A 90 21.48 -7.30 14.16
N PHE A 91 20.39 -6.58 13.98
CA PHE A 91 19.36 -6.38 15.02
C PHE A 91 18.27 -7.43 14.87
N GLU A 92 18.66 -8.70 14.96
CA GLU A 92 17.78 -9.86 14.83
C GLU A 92 17.34 -10.33 16.22
N PHE A 93 16.04 -10.50 16.42
CA PHE A 93 15.50 -10.98 17.68
C PHE A 93 14.22 -11.81 17.46
N GLY A 94 14.22 -13.08 17.83
CA GLY A 94 13.10 -13.99 17.58
C GLY A 94 12.72 -14.03 16.10
N PRO A 95 11.48 -13.67 15.72
CA PRO A 95 11.08 -13.61 14.32
C PRO A 95 11.55 -12.33 13.62
N ILE A 96 12.06 -11.32 14.33
CA ILE A 96 12.49 -10.04 13.76
C ILE A 96 13.82 -10.24 13.04
N LYS A 97 13.85 -9.92 11.74
CA LYS A 97 15.04 -9.94 10.87
C LYS A 97 15.73 -8.61 10.77
N ASP A 98 14.96 -7.52 10.85
CA ASP A 98 15.45 -6.16 10.78
C ASP A 98 14.54 -5.23 11.57
N VAL A 99 15.13 -4.18 12.11
CA VAL A 99 14.44 -3.04 12.72
C VAL A 99 14.67 -1.84 11.83
N LEU A 100 13.60 -1.12 11.52
CA LEU A 100 13.64 -0.02 10.57
C LEU A 100 13.00 1.24 11.17
N LEU A 101 13.39 2.40 10.66
CA LEU A 101 12.58 3.60 10.73
C LEU A 101 11.70 3.62 9.49
N ALA A 102 10.41 3.43 9.68
CA ALA A 102 9.43 3.47 8.60
C ALA A 102 8.78 4.85 8.52
N MET A 103 8.61 5.33 7.30
CA MET A 103 7.97 6.61 7.01
C MET A 103 7.01 6.43 5.84
N THR A 104 5.94 7.22 5.81
CA THR A 104 5.03 7.31 4.67
C THR A 104 4.57 8.74 4.49
N TYR A 105 4.57 9.21 3.27
CA TYR A 105 3.94 10.45 2.83
C TYR A 105 2.76 10.09 1.94
N GLU A 106 1.56 10.41 2.41
CA GLU A 106 0.31 10.25 1.67
C GLU A 106 -0.05 11.57 0.99
N PHE A 107 -0.52 11.49 -0.25
CA PHE A 107 -0.95 12.65 -1.03
C PHE A 107 -2.11 12.30 -1.95
N GLY A 108 -2.94 13.29 -2.24
CA GLY A 108 -4.10 13.09 -3.13
C GLY A 108 -4.84 14.40 -3.40
N GLU A 109 -6.04 14.29 -3.93
CA GLU A 109 -6.94 15.45 -4.09
C GLU A 109 -7.61 15.80 -2.75
N ASP A 110 -8.24 16.98 -2.69
CA ASP A 110 -9.03 17.49 -1.57
C ASP A 110 -8.27 17.54 -0.23
N ASP A 111 -7.09 18.16 -0.22
CA ASP A 111 -6.23 18.31 0.96
C ASP A 111 -5.84 16.96 1.61
N THR A 112 -5.77 15.89 0.81
CA THR A 112 -5.25 14.61 1.28
C THR A 112 -3.74 14.70 1.39
N GLU A 113 -3.25 14.98 2.59
CA GLU A 113 -1.84 15.06 2.91
C GLU A 113 -1.61 14.57 4.33
N SER A 114 -0.77 13.52 4.49
CA SER A 114 -0.40 12.99 5.80
C SER A 114 1.03 12.52 5.82
N TYR A 115 1.66 12.63 6.98
CA TYR A 115 3.00 12.13 7.28
C TYR A 115 2.90 11.07 8.37
N LEU A 116 3.41 9.90 8.09
CA LEU A 116 3.45 8.78 9.01
C LEU A 116 4.91 8.46 9.32
N ILE A 117 5.23 8.27 10.60
CA ILE A 117 6.58 7.91 11.02
C ILE A 117 6.55 6.99 12.24
N GLY A 118 7.45 6.01 12.27
CA GLY A 118 7.59 5.14 13.43
C GLY A 118 8.46 3.91 13.20
N PRO A 119 8.54 3.00 14.18
CA PRO A 119 9.31 1.78 14.05
C PRO A 119 8.67 0.80 13.07
N GLY A 120 9.51 0.19 12.22
CA GLY A 120 9.17 -0.90 11.32
C GLY A 120 9.96 -2.16 11.64
N PHE A 121 9.40 -3.31 11.29
CA PHE A 121 10.00 -4.61 11.50
C PHE A 121 9.81 -5.49 10.27
N ASP A 122 10.89 -6.11 9.81
CA ASP A 122 10.81 -7.23 8.88
C ASP A 122 10.81 -8.53 9.67
N LEU A 123 9.82 -9.38 9.41
CA LEU A 123 9.59 -10.60 10.17
C LEU A 123 9.86 -11.86 9.34
N ALA A 124 10.54 -12.83 9.94
CA ALA A 124 10.72 -14.18 9.41
C ALA A 124 9.49 -15.04 9.71
N ILE A 125 8.41 -14.87 8.98
CA ILE A 125 7.23 -15.73 9.11
C ILE A 125 7.35 -16.89 8.11
N PRO A 126 7.36 -18.16 8.57
CA PRO A 126 7.51 -19.30 7.67
C PRO A 126 6.44 -19.33 6.58
N GLY A 127 6.87 -19.51 5.33
CA GLY A 127 6.01 -19.59 4.16
C GLY A 127 5.76 -18.25 3.46
N PHE A 128 5.94 -17.13 4.13
CA PHE A 128 5.82 -15.82 3.49
C PHE A 128 7.09 -15.46 2.71
N ASP A 129 6.91 -14.84 1.55
CA ASP A 129 8.01 -14.24 0.78
C ASP A 129 8.59 -13.05 1.53
N TYR A 130 7.70 -12.22 2.09
CA TYR A 130 8.01 -11.21 3.09
C TYR A 130 6.81 -10.98 4.03
N PHE A 131 7.10 -10.49 5.22
CA PHE A 131 6.12 -9.97 6.15
C PHE A 131 6.73 -8.76 6.86
N GLN A 132 6.12 -7.61 6.67
CA GLN A 132 6.50 -6.33 7.26
C GLN A 132 5.45 -5.90 8.27
N LEU A 133 5.88 -5.27 9.36
CA LEU A 133 4.98 -4.74 10.37
C LEU A 133 5.48 -3.34 10.78
N ASN A 134 4.74 -2.32 10.42
CA ASN A 134 5.06 -0.94 10.73
C ASN A 134 4.07 -0.38 11.77
N PHE A 135 4.57 0.45 12.66
CA PHE A 135 3.80 1.19 13.65
C PHE A 135 4.03 2.66 13.40
N TYR A 136 3.00 3.38 13.05
CA TYR A 136 3.09 4.79 12.68
C TYR A 136 2.39 5.69 13.67
N ASN A 137 3.01 6.80 14.01
CA ASN A 137 2.28 7.98 14.43
C ASN A 137 1.94 8.77 13.17
N ARG A 138 0.64 9.05 13.00
CA ARG A 138 0.08 9.72 11.83
C ARG A 138 -0.17 11.17 12.13
N HIS A 139 0.35 12.06 11.29
CA HIS A 139 0.12 13.49 11.31
C HIS A 139 -0.57 13.91 10.02
N THR A 140 -1.77 14.48 10.13
CA THR A 140 -2.59 14.88 8.97
C THR A 140 -2.55 16.39 8.83
N GLU A 141 -2.15 16.87 7.66
CA GLU A 141 -2.12 18.28 7.30
C GLU A 141 -3.51 18.77 6.82
N GLY A 142 -3.60 20.08 6.55
CA GLY A 142 -4.81 20.71 5.99
C GLY A 142 -6.00 20.73 6.94
N ASP A 143 -7.20 20.68 6.40
CA ASP A 143 -8.46 20.84 7.13
C ASP A 143 -9.13 19.49 7.50
N ARG A 144 -8.36 18.40 7.56
CA ARG A 144 -8.88 17.07 7.93
C ARG A 144 -8.58 16.70 9.37
N PRO A 145 -9.48 15.97 10.06
CA PRO A 145 -9.18 15.37 11.36
C PRO A 145 -8.27 14.14 11.21
N GLY A 146 -7.81 13.60 12.34
CA GLY A 146 -6.96 12.40 12.37
C GLY A 146 -5.48 12.73 12.55
N ASP A 147 -5.20 13.71 13.38
CA ASP A 147 -3.86 14.12 13.77
C ASP A 147 -3.39 13.35 15.02
N ASP A 148 -2.09 13.06 15.11
CA ASP A 148 -1.46 12.34 16.23
C ASP A 148 -2.09 10.97 16.60
N VAL A 149 -2.66 10.25 15.63
CA VAL A 149 -3.22 8.91 15.85
C VAL A 149 -2.21 7.81 15.53
N TRP A 150 -2.33 6.68 16.23
CA TRP A 150 -1.50 5.51 15.95
C TRP A 150 -2.12 4.59 14.91
N GLN A 151 -1.27 4.14 13.99
CA GLN A 151 -1.62 3.19 12.93
C GLN A 151 -0.69 1.97 12.96
N ILE A 152 -1.25 0.79 12.79
CA ILE A 152 -0.51 -0.48 12.65
C ILE A 152 -0.71 -0.98 11.23
N THR A 153 0.41 -1.14 10.50
CA THR A 153 0.38 -1.54 9.08
C THR A 153 1.23 -2.80 8.85
N PRO A 154 0.64 -4.00 8.90
CA PRO A 154 1.24 -5.18 8.29
C PRO A 154 1.11 -5.13 6.76
N ALA A 155 2.19 -5.57 6.06
CA ALA A 155 2.19 -5.84 4.64
C ALA A 155 2.86 -7.19 4.39
N TRP A 156 2.35 -7.97 3.43
CA TRP A 156 2.79 -9.35 3.24
C TRP A 156 2.77 -9.78 1.78
N SER A 157 3.51 -10.87 1.53
CA SER A 157 3.46 -11.62 0.28
C SER A 157 3.66 -13.11 0.56
N TYR A 158 2.83 -13.92 -0.06
CA TYR A 158 2.83 -15.37 0.07
C TYR A 158 2.56 -16.03 -1.27
N THR A 159 3.51 -16.83 -1.78
CA THR A 159 3.40 -17.52 -3.07
C THR A 159 3.07 -19.01 -2.88
N ILE A 160 2.03 -19.48 -3.56
CA ILE A 160 1.58 -20.88 -3.54
C ILE A 160 1.79 -21.47 -4.93
N PRO A 161 2.67 -22.47 -5.12
CA PRO A 161 2.77 -23.20 -6.37
C PRO A 161 1.46 -23.95 -6.68
N VAL A 162 0.90 -23.75 -7.89
CA VAL A 162 -0.35 -24.41 -8.32
C VAL A 162 -0.19 -24.90 -9.76
N GLY A 163 -0.07 -26.22 -9.93
CA GLY A 163 0.13 -26.82 -11.25
C GLY A 163 1.41 -26.34 -11.93
N GLY A 164 1.31 -25.77 -13.10
CA GLY A 164 2.43 -25.19 -13.89
C GLY A 164 2.65 -23.70 -13.63
N SER A 165 2.01 -23.12 -12.61
CA SER A 165 2.10 -21.70 -12.29
C SER A 165 2.05 -21.45 -10.78
N ASP A 166 1.82 -20.19 -10.36
CA ASP A 166 1.75 -19.79 -8.97
C ASP A 166 0.51 -18.94 -8.71
N VAL A 167 0.01 -19.01 -7.47
CA VAL A 167 -0.93 -18.06 -6.90
C VAL A 167 -0.18 -17.20 -5.89
N LEU A 168 -0.21 -15.90 -6.08
CA LEU A 168 0.34 -14.89 -5.17
C LEU A 168 -0.79 -14.32 -4.33
N ILE A 169 -0.61 -14.33 -3.01
CA ILE A 169 -1.50 -13.67 -2.04
C ILE A 169 -0.68 -12.59 -1.36
N ASP A 170 -0.92 -11.34 -1.68
CA ASP A 170 -0.24 -10.22 -1.07
C ASP A 170 -1.23 -9.12 -0.68
N GLY A 171 -0.75 -8.08 -0.03
CA GLY A 171 -1.57 -6.96 0.38
C GLY A 171 -1.06 -6.30 1.64
N PHE A 172 -1.93 -5.46 2.19
CA PHE A 172 -1.66 -4.72 3.41
C PHE A 172 -2.93 -4.58 4.25
N MET A 173 -2.75 -4.10 5.46
CA MET A 173 -3.82 -3.65 6.33
C MET A 173 -3.35 -2.37 7.03
N ASP A 174 -4.19 -1.34 7.02
CA ASP A 174 -4.00 -0.14 7.83
C ASP A 174 -5.03 -0.15 8.94
N TRP A 175 -4.56 -0.23 10.16
CA TRP A 175 -5.40 -0.21 11.34
C TRP A 175 -5.06 0.99 12.20
N VAL A 176 -5.87 2.06 12.08
CA VAL A 176 -5.84 3.19 12.99
C VAL A 176 -6.57 2.79 14.26
N VAL A 177 -5.84 2.80 15.39
CA VAL A 177 -6.34 2.26 16.67
C VAL A 177 -6.94 3.31 17.57
N ASP A 178 -6.67 4.59 17.31
CA ASP A 178 -7.10 5.73 18.10
C ASP A 178 -8.24 6.50 17.42
N ASN A 179 -9.03 7.17 18.25
CA ASN A 179 -9.93 8.24 17.80
C ASN A 179 -9.25 9.58 18.04
N ASP A 180 -9.55 10.57 17.19
CA ASP A 180 -9.16 11.95 17.38
C ASP A 180 -10.37 12.86 17.26
N VAL A 181 -10.37 13.95 18.04
CA VAL A 181 -11.36 15.03 17.96
C VAL A 181 -10.61 16.35 18.06
N ASN A 182 -10.62 17.08 16.98
CA ASN A 182 -9.97 18.40 16.91
C ASN A 182 -10.91 19.47 16.33
N SER A 183 -10.40 20.66 16.07
CA SER A 183 -11.18 21.76 15.50
C SER A 183 -11.70 21.47 14.07
N LYS A 184 -11.17 20.46 13.40
CA LYS A 184 -11.51 20.04 12.04
C LYS A 184 -12.62 18.99 12.02
N GLY A 185 -12.86 18.30 13.13
CA GLY A 185 -13.91 17.29 13.27
C GLY A 185 -13.51 16.08 14.09
N GLU A 186 -14.30 15.02 13.94
CA GLU A 186 -14.08 13.72 14.58
C GLU A 186 -13.43 12.76 13.57
N TYR A 187 -12.43 12.00 14.02
CA TYR A 187 -11.80 10.92 13.30
C TYR A 187 -11.89 9.65 14.15
N HIS A 188 -12.55 8.64 13.62
CA HIS A 188 -12.75 7.38 14.34
C HIS A 188 -11.68 6.36 13.97
N ALA A 189 -11.33 5.53 14.94
CA ALA A 189 -10.55 4.33 14.71
C ALA A 189 -11.13 3.56 13.51
N ASN A 190 -10.27 3.17 12.59
CA ASN A 190 -10.69 2.59 11.32
C ASN A 190 -9.75 1.48 10.86
N LEU A 191 -10.25 0.65 9.98
CA LEU A 191 -9.50 -0.46 9.43
C LEU A 191 -9.68 -0.48 7.92
N HIS A 192 -8.57 -0.47 7.19
CA HIS A 192 -8.49 -0.80 5.77
C HIS A 192 -7.74 -2.12 5.60
N PHE A 193 -8.39 -3.16 5.10
CA PHE A 193 -7.79 -4.45 4.82
C PHE A 193 -7.90 -4.73 3.32
N ASN A 194 -6.76 -4.82 2.63
CA ASN A 194 -6.69 -4.86 1.17
C ASN A 194 -5.80 -6.01 0.65
N PRO A 195 -6.25 -7.28 0.77
CA PRO A 195 -5.56 -8.41 0.18
C PRO A 195 -5.87 -8.54 -1.32
N GLN A 196 -4.87 -8.98 -2.07
CA GLN A 196 -4.97 -9.39 -3.46
C GLN A 196 -4.69 -10.90 -3.59
N VAL A 197 -5.45 -11.59 -4.43
CA VAL A 197 -5.21 -12.98 -4.82
C VAL A 197 -5.02 -13.00 -6.34
N LYS A 198 -3.82 -13.35 -6.78
CA LYS A 198 -3.38 -13.21 -8.17
C LYS A 198 -2.80 -14.52 -8.70
N TYR A 199 -3.20 -14.92 -9.89
CA TYR A 199 -2.62 -16.04 -10.61
C TYR A 199 -1.56 -15.55 -11.61
N ASP A 200 -0.36 -16.12 -11.58
CA ASP A 200 0.70 -15.79 -12.54
C ASP A 200 0.38 -16.36 -13.92
N LEU A 201 -0.39 -15.57 -14.68
CA LEU A 201 -0.78 -15.92 -16.04
C LEU A 201 0.42 -15.91 -17.00
N GLY A 202 1.41 -15.04 -16.75
CA GLY A 202 2.64 -14.98 -17.54
C GLY A 202 3.42 -16.28 -17.47
N LYS A 203 3.59 -16.85 -16.27
CA LYS A 203 4.22 -18.16 -16.06
C LYS A 203 3.40 -19.28 -16.72
N ALA A 204 2.08 -19.29 -16.52
CA ALA A 204 1.20 -20.30 -17.09
C ALA A 204 1.21 -20.35 -18.64
N LEU A 205 1.37 -19.19 -19.27
CA LEU A 205 1.40 -19.02 -20.73
C LEU A 205 2.83 -19.00 -21.30
N HIS A 206 3.86 -19.19 -20.46
CA HIS A 206 5.28 -19.15 -20.85
C HIS A 206 5.74 -17.81 -21.45
N PHE A 207 5.11 -16.69 -21.07
CA PHE A 207 5.56 -15.34 -21.43
C PHE A 207 6.68 -14.82 -20.53
N GLY A 208 6.73 -15.33 -19.28
CA GLY A 208 7.67 -14.93 -18.24
C GLY A 208 7.04 -15.05 -16.86
N GLU A 209 7.83 -15.51 -15.89
CA GLU A 209 7.37 -15.61 -14.50
C GLU A 209 7.23 -14.22 -13.90
N LYS A 210 6.17 -14.01 -13.12
CA LYS A 210 5.90 -12.78 -12.38
C LYS A 210 5.72 -11.52 -13.23
N GLN A 211 5.45 -11.67 -14.53
CA GLN A 211 5.27 -10.53 -15.44
C GLN A 211 3.81 -10.13 -15.64
N LEU A 212 2.89 -11.10 -15.68
CA LEU A 212 1.47 -10.86 -15.91
C LEU A 212 0.65 -11.64 -14.90
N TYR A 213 -0.12 -10.93 -14.11
CA TYR A 213 -1.08 -11.49 -13.15
C TYR A 213 -2.51 -11.13 -13.52
N VAL A 214 -3.42 -12.06 -13.24
CA VAL A 214 -4.87 -11.81 -13.21
C VAL A 214 -5.42 -12.28 -11.86
N GLY A 215 -6.40 -11.58 -11.33
CA GLY A 215 -6.89 -11.93 -10.01
C GLY A 215 -7.99 -11.03 -9.51
N VAL A 216 -8.07 -10.95 -8.21
CA VAL A 216 -9.02 -10.09 -7.50
C VAL A 216 -8.32 -9.37 -6.36
N GLU A 217 -8.82 -8.19 -6.07
CA GLU A 217 -8.53 -7.42 -4.86
C GLU A 217 -9.78 -7.38 -4.00
N TYR A 218 -9.62 -7.58 -2.69
CA TYR A 218 -10.68 -7.39 -1.71
C TYR A 218 -10.40 -6.14 -0.90
N ASP A 219 -11.26 -5.14 -1.01
CA ASP A 219 -11.15 -3.84 -0.36
C ASP A 219 -12.21 -3.74 0.74
N TYR A 220 -11.77 -3.97 1.98
CA TYR A 220 -12.60 -3.92 3.17
C TYR A 220 -12.24 -2.71 4.03
N TRP A 221 -13.26 -1.94 4.39
CA TRP A 221 -13.14 -0.84 5.34
C TRP A 221 -14.14 -0.98 6.48
N LYS A 222 -13.66 -0.65 7.66
CA LYS A 222 -14.48 -0.26 8.79
C LYS A 222 -14.26 1.21 9.05
N ASN A 223 -15.34 2.01 9.15
CA ASN A 223 -15.27 3.48 9.31
C ASN A 223 -14.35 4.13 8.28
N LYS A 224 -14.62 3.93 7.00
CA LYS A 224 -13.76 4.41 5.89
C LYS A 224 -13.42 5.88 6.05
N TYR A 225 -12.10 6.19 5.94
CA TYR A 225 -11.53 7.53 6.13
C TYR A 225 -11.74 8.12 7.53
N GLY A 226 -11.93 7.27 8.56
CA GLY A 226 -12.20 7.71 9.92
C GLY A 226 -13.63 8.24 10.13
N ILE A 227 -14.54 8.05 9.18
CA ILE A 227 -15.93 8.48 9.27
C ILE A 227 -16.76 7.34 9.86
N GLU A 228 -17.43 7.57 10.98
CA GLU A 228 -18.27 6.56 11.62
C GLU A 228 -19.44 6.12 10.73
N ASP A 229 -19.64 4.79 10.61
CA ASP A 229 -20.77 4.24 9.87
C ASP A 229 -22.09 4.53 10.58
N SER A 230 -23.08 4.99 9.84
CA SER A 230 -24.39 5.32 10.37
C SER A 230 -25.53 4.84 9.46
N GLN A 231 -26.77 4.91 9.95
CA GLN A 231 -27.93 4.58 9.12
C GLN A 231 -28.11 5.54 7.94
N GLY A 232 -27.68 6.79 8.08
CA GLY A 232 -27.83 7.82 7.07
C GLY A 232 -26.64 7.93 6.11
N PHE A 233 -25.47 7.46 6.50
CA PHE A 233 -24.25 7.53 5.69
C PHE A 233 -23.38 6.30 5.93
N LYS A 234 -23.29 5.44 4.90
CA LYS A 234 -22.57 4.18 4.97
C LYS A 234 -21.08 4.39 4.64
N THR A 235 -20.23 3.95 5.54
CA THR A 235 -18.77 4.04 5.42
C THR A 235 -18.07 2.69 5.58
N ASP A 236 -18.75 1.68 6.15
CA ASP A 236 -18.27 0.31 6.14
C ASP A 236 -18.37 -0.25 4.72
N GLN A 237 -17.25 -0.70 4.17
CA GLN A 237 -17.12 -1.16 2.79
C GLN A 237 -16.65 -2.60 2.71
N SER A 238 -17.16 -3.32 1.73
CA SER A 238 -16.74 -4.68 1.38
C SER A 238 -16.88 -4.84 -0.13
N VAL A 239 -15.79 -4.67 -0.85
CA VAL A 239 -15.75 -4.67 -2.32
C VAL A 239 -14.75 -5.71 -2.81
N THR A 240 -15.12 -6.41 -3.88
CA THR A 240 -14.18 -7.24 -4.65
C THR A 240 -14.04 -6.66 -6.03
N SER A 241 -12.83 -6.31 -6.41
CA SER A 241 -12.46 -5.80 -7.73
C SER A 241 -11.75 -6.86 -8.56
N PHE A 242 -12.06 -6.96 -9.84
CA PHE A 242 -11.23 -7.68 -10.80
C PHE A 242 -9.90 -6.95 -11.00
N LEU A 243 -8.81 -7.72 -11.15
CA LEU A 243 -7.45 -7.20 -11.20
C LEU A 243 -6.68 -7.79 -12.39
N VAL A 244 -5.97 -6.91 -13.11
CA VAL A 244 -4.89 -7.28 -14.05
C VAL A 244 -3.66 -6.47 -13.71
N LYS A 245 -2.51 -7.13 -13.48
CA LYS A 245 -1.24 -6.49 -13.11
C LYS A 245 -0.12 -6.93 -14.03
N VAL A 246 0.66 -5.97 -14.51
CA VAL A 246 1.85 -6.20 -15.35
C VAL A 246 3.08 -5.62 -14.65
N HIS A 247 4.13 -6.43 -14.53
CA HIS A 247 5.45 -5.99 -14.05
C HIS A 247 6.41 -5.78 -15.22
N PHE A 248 7.30 -4.77 -15.11
CA PHE A 248 8.28 -4.40 -16.15
C PHE A 248 9.53 -3.71 -15.57
#